data_c5fbb44b37699a2b27a62d7f669ab014
#
_entry.id   c5fbb44b37699a2b27a62d7f669ab014
#
_cell.length_a   1.000
_cell.length_b   1.000
_cell.length_c   1.000
_cell.angle_alpha   90.00
_cell.angle_beta   90.00
_cell.angle_gamma   90.00
#
_symmetry.space_group_name_H-M   'P 1'
#
loop_
_entity.id
_entity.type
_entity.pdbx_description
1 polymer ?
#
loop_
_entity_poly.entity_id
_entity_poly.type
_entity_poly.pdbx_seq_one_letter_code
_entity_poly.pdbx_strand_id
1 'polypeptide(L)'
;GAKEAGHCVAYIDAAHADLHPCSGCIACGYDGPCVQKDDMETFRKQILAADMLVFATPLYYYGMSTQLKMLVDRFCAINFQLTRKHVKCALLTVAWNADDWTFEALESHYNTLVRYLEMEDVGRILGYGCGSVSMTRGSKYPQKAYDLGAGLVK
;
A
#
# COMPACT_ATOMS: atom_id res chain seq x y z
N GLY A 1 -8.89 13.93 -3.98
CA GLY A 1 -10.00 13.32 -4.74
C GLY A 1 -10.93 12.53 -3.81
N ALA A 2 -10.42 11.48 -3.15
CA ALA A 2 -11.26 10.66 -2.26
C ALA A 2 -11.96 11.46 -1.14
N LYS A 3 -11.24 12.38 -0.48
CA LYS A 3 -11.86 13.25 0.54
C LYS A 3 -12.97 14.12 -0.02
N GLU A 4 -12.77 14.70 -1.19
CA GLU A 4 -13.76 15.55 -1.86
C GLU A 4 -14.98 14.73 -2.35
N ALA A 5 -14.77 13.45 -2.68
CA ALA A 5 -15.84 12.50 -2.95
C ALA A 5 -16.59 12.03 -1.68
N GLY A 6 -16.21 12.52 -0.50
CA GLY A 6 -16.88 12.24 0.77
C GLY A 6 -16.40 10.97 1.49
N HIS A 7 -15.22 10.43 1.11
CA HIS A 7 -14.62 9.30 1.83
C HIS A 7 -13.82 9.77 3.05
N CYS A 8 -13.85 8.98 4.12
CA CYS A 8 -12.96 9.15 5.27
C CYS A 8 -11.57 8.60 4.91
N VAL A 9 -10.54 9.43 4.96
CA VAL A 9 -9.18 9.04 4.59
C VAL A 9 -8.27 9.12 5.81
N ALA A 10 -7.71 7.98 6.20
CA ALA A 10 -6.66 7.86 7.21
C ALA A 10 -5.30 7.61 6.55
N TYR A 11 -4.23 7.97 7.23
CA TYR A 11 -2.86 7.77 6.77
C TYR A 11 -2.09 6.93 7.76
N ILE A 12 -1.32 5.98 7.24
CA ILE A 12 -0.28 5.25 7.97
C ILE A 12 1.06 5.67 7.38
N ASP A 13 1.88 6.36 8.17
CA ASP A 13 3.23 6.74 7.78
C ASP A 13 4.21 5.64 8.19
N ALA A 14 4.40 4.67 7.32
CA ALA A 14 5.30 3.55 7.57
C ALA A 14 6.79 3.97 7.68
N ALA A 15 7.15 5.17 7.19
CA ALA A 15 8.54 5.65 7.22
C ALA A 15 8.96 6.18 8.59
N HIS A 16 8.02 6.71 9.35
CA HIS A 16 8.28 7.29 10.69
C HIS A 16 7.66 6.48 11.83
N ALA A 17 7.01 5.35 11.51
CA ALA A 17 6.43 4.46 12.49
C ALA A 17 7.49 3.66 13.25
N ASP A 18 7.22 3.40 14.52
CA ASP A 18 7.97 2.40 15.29
C ASP A 18 7.47 1.00 14.88
N LEU A 19 8.10 0.46 13.84
CA LEU A 19 7.80 -0.87 13.29
C LEU A 19 9.06 -1.71 13.24
N HIS A 20 8.93 -2.98 13.64
CA HIS A 20 9.98 -3.97 13.51
C HIS A 20 9.64 -5.00 12.42
N PRO A 21 10.63 -5.55 11.70
CA PRO A 21 10.40 -6.58 10.71
C PRO A 21 9.70 -7.80 11.29
N CYS A 22 8.88 -8.47 10.50
CA CYS A 22 8.31 -9.75 10.88
C CYS A 22 9.44 -10.78 11.06
N SER A 23 9.49 -11.42 12.22
CA SER A 23 10.50 -12.46 12.53
C SER A 23 10.11 -13.86 12.06
N GLY A 24 8.92 -14.03 11.48
CA GLY A 24 8.43 -15.34 11.03
C GLY A 24 8.09 -16.31 12.17
N CYS A 25 7.94 -15.83 13.40
CA CYS A 25 7.72 -16.68 14.59
C CYS A 25 6.35 -17.37 14.65
N ILE A 26 5.41 -16.99 13.77
CA ILE A 26 4.03 -17.50 13.67
C ILE A 26 3.19 -17.45 14.96
N ALA A 27 3.67 -16.84 16.02
CA ALA A 27 2.95 -16.75 17.31
C ALA A 27 1.61 -16.01 17.22
N CYS A 28 1.41 -15.17 16.18
CA CYS A 28 0.13 -14.52 15.89
C CYS A 28 -0.94 -15.48 15.33
N GLY A 29 -0.57 -16.70 14.92
CA GLY A 29 -1.47 -17.65 14.28
C GLY A 29 -2.15 -17.13 13.00
N TYR A 30 -1.56 -16.11 12.37
CA TYR A 30 -2.07 -15.42 11.16
C TYR A 30 -3.42 -14.70 11.33
N ASP A 31 -3.96 -14.61 12.54
CA ASP A 31 -5.27 -14.00 12.83
C ASP A 31 -5.34 -13.28 14.19
N GLY A 32 -4.23 -13.16 14.88
CA GLY A 32 -4.14 -12.61 16.22
C GLY A 32 -3.13 -11.47 16.35
N PRO A 33 -3.05 -10.84 17.52
CA PRO A 33 -2.08 -9.79 17.76
C PRO A 33 -0.65 -10.31 17.62
N CYS A 34 0.24 -9.48 17.10
CA CYS A 34 1.67 -9.79 17.06
C CYS A 34 2.26 -9.77 18.48
N VAL A 35 3.28 -10.59 18.71
CA VAL A 35 4.05 -10.57 19.98
C VAL A 35 4.90 -9.32 20.14
N GLN A 36 5.29 -8.70 19.03
CA GLN A 36 6.04 -7.44 19.02
C GLN A 36 5.14 -6.28 19.47
N LYS A 37 5.66 -5.45 20.37
CA LYS A 37 4.95 -4.29 20.94
C LYS A 37 5.43 -3.03 20.26
N ASP A 38 4.83 -2.72 19.14
CA ASP A 38 5.14 -1.59 18.27
C ASP A 38 3.84 -1.00 17.66
N ASP A 39 3.96 -0.07 16.72
CA ASP A 39 2.80 0.61 16.12
C ASP A 39 1.88 -0.33 15.31
N MET A 40 2.30 -1.56 15.04
CA MET A 40 1.49 -2.51 14.25
C MET A 40 0.12 -2.77 14.87
N GLU A 41 -0.02 -2.75 16.19
CA GLU A 41 -1.33 -2.98 16.81
C GLU A 41 -2.32 -1.83 16.51
N THR A 42 -1.83 -0.61 16.45
CA THR A 42 -2.64 0.55 16.04
C THR A 42 -2.97 0.48 14.56
N PHE A 43 -2.01 0.16 13.71
CA PHE A 43 -2.20 0.03 12.27
C PHE A 43 -3.11 -1.14 11.92
N ARG A 44 -3.03 -2.25 12.65
CA ARG A 44 -3.94 -3.39 12.52
C ARG A 44 -5.40 -2.95 12.60
N LYS A 45 -5.74 -2.15 13.61
CA LYS A 45 -7.11 -1.66 13.80
C LYS A 45 -7.55 -0.76 12.64
N GLN A 46 -6.67 0.14 12.19
CA GLN A 46 -6.95 1.03 11.06
C GLN A 46 -7.12 0.25 9.75
N ILE A 47 -6.22 -0.68 9.47
CA ILE A 47 -6.25 -1.51 8.25
C ILE A 47 -7.53 -2.37 8.21
N LEU A 48 -7.88 -3.00 9.32
CA LEU A 48 -9.08 -3.84 9.38
C LEU A 48 -10.40 -3.04 9.37
N ALA A 49 -10.38 -1.77 9.77
CA ALA A 49 -11.53 -0.89 9.68
C ALA A 49 -11.72 -0.30 8.26
N ALA A 50 -10.66 -0.25 7.45
CA ALA A 50 -10.71 0.38 6.14
C ALA A 50 -11.44 -0.49 5.11
N ASP A 51 -12.23 0.13 4.23
CA ASP A 51 -12.87 -0.53 3.08
C ASP A 51 -11.93 -0.60 1.87
N MET A 52 -10.87 0.22 1.88
CA MET A 52 -9.87 0.27 0.83
C MET A 52 -8.48 0.57 1.39
N LEU A 53 -7.47 -0.10 0.85
CA LEU A 53 -6.05 0.14 1.15
C LEU A 53 -5.33 0.72 -0.08
N VAL A 54 -4.68 1.86 0.09
CA VAL A 54 -3.84 2.46 -0.95
C VAL A 54 -2.37 2.27 -0.60
N PHE A 55 -1.68 1.47 -1.39
CA PHE A 55 -0.23 1.27 -1.27
C PHE A 55 0.48 2.40 -2.00
N ALA A 56 1.01 3.36 -1.24
CA ALA A 56 1.76 4.50 -1.78
C ALA A 56 3.25 4.33 -1.47
N THR A 57 4.07 4.22 -2.51
CA THR A 57 5.50 3.94 -2.35
C THR A 57 6.33 4.54 -3.48
N PRO A 58 7.53 5.09 -3.23
CA PRO A 58 8.51 5.23 -4.28
C PRO A 58 8.98 3.85 -4.75
N LEU A 59 9.43 3.78 -6.00
CA LEU A 59 10.12 2.59 -6.50
C LEU A 59 11.58 2.62 -6.05
N TYR A 60 11.99 1.68 -5.21
CA TYR A 60 13.37 1.51 -4.80
C TYR A 60 13.89 0.14 -5.24
N TYR A 61 14.92 0.13 -6.10
CA TYR A 61 15.46 -1.10 -6.68
C TYR A 61 14.37 -2.06 -7.19
N TYR A 62 13.44 -1.47 -7.96
CA TYR A 62 12.32 -2.15 -8.64
C TYR A 62 11.30 -2.83 -7.73
N GLY A 63 11.30 -2.48 -6.45
CA GLY A 63 10.34 -2.95 -5.44
C GLY A 63 9.71 -1.79 -4.66
N MET A 64 8.78 -2.10 -3.77
CA MET A 64 8.29 -1.12 -2.80
C MET A 64 9.38 -0.75 -1.80
N SER A 65 9.28 0.43 -1.20
CA SER A 65 10.22 0.87 -0.17
C SER A 65 10.27 -0.14 1.00
N THR A 66 11.43 -0.27 1.62
CA THR A 66 11.63 -1.16 2.78
C THR A 66 10.62 -0.89 3.89
N GLN A 67 10.29 0.38 4.14
CA GLN A 67 9.34 0.78 5.17
C GLN A 67 7.93 0.25 4.88
N LEU A 68 7.44 0.41 3.63
CA LEU A 68 6.14 -0.16 3.27
C LEU A 68 6.18 -1.68 3.26
N LYS A 69 7.27 -2.29 2.76
CA LYS A 69 7.43 -3.75 2.75
C LYS A 69 7.42 -4.33 4.17
N MET A 70 8.05 -3.65 5.12
CA MET A 70 8.05 -4.04 6.52
C MET A 70 6.63 -4.06 7.11
N LEU A 71 5.80 -3.03 6.80
CA LEU A 71 4.39 -3.03 7.18
C LEU A 71 3.62 -4.18 6.54
N VAL A 72 3.83 -4.42 5.24
CA VAL A 72 3.17 -5.51 4.50
C VAL A 72 3.55 -6.88 5.06
N ASP A 73 4.81 -7.10 5.43
CA ASP A 73 5.24 -8.37 6.06
C ASP A 73 4.55 -8.62 7.41
N ARG A 74 4.17 -7.56 8.11
CA ARG A 74 3.42 -7.64 9.36
C ARG A 74 1.92 -7.97 9.16
N PHE A 75 1.43 -8.00 7.90
CA PHE A 75 0.09 -8.51 7.58
C PHE A 75 -0.07 -9.99 7.95
N CYS A 76 1.03 -10.71 8.21
CA CYS A 76 0.98 -12.04 8.83
C CYS A 76 0.04 -12.08 10.05
N ALA A 77 0.01 -11.03 10.86
CA ALA A 77 -0.83 -10.97 12.07
C ALA A 77 -2.32 -10.73 11.80
N ILE A 78 -2.70 -10.43 10.56
CA ILE A 78 -4.08 -10.14 10.15
C ILE A 78 -4.45 -10.86 8.85
N ASN A 79 -3.65 -11.85 8.46
CA ASN A 79 -3.75 -12.47 7.14
C ASN A 79 -5.17 -12.98 6.84
N PHE A 80 -5.72 -13.80 7.71
CA PHE A 80 -7.05 -14.38 7.50
C PHE A 80 -8.18 -13.35 7.63
N GLN A 81 -7.98 -12.27 8.41
CA GLN A 81 -8.95 -11.18 8.51
C GLN A 81 -9.00 -10.38 7.23
N LEU A 82 -7.84 -10.08 6.62
CA LEU A 82 -7.77 -9.40 5.32
C LEU A 82 -8.37 -10.24 4.19
N THR A 83 -8.00 -11.52 4.12
CA THR A 83 -8.50 -12.43 3.08
C THR A 83 -10.04 -12.52 3.12
N ARG A 84 -10.62 -12.69 4.31
CA ARG A 84 -12.10 -12.76 4.46
C ARG A 84 -12.80 -11.44 4.15
N LYS A 85 -12.08 -10.31 4.21
CA LYS A 85 -12.67 -8.98 4.03
C LYS A 85 -12.82 -8.58 2.56
N HIS A 86 -12.01 -9.15 1.65
CA HIS A 86 -11.98 -8.78 0.22
C HIS A 86 -11.87 -7.27 0.01
N VAL A 87 -10.93 -6.64 0.72
CA VAL A 87 -10.76 -5.19 0.74
C VAL A 87 -10.33 -4.67 -0.64
N LYS A 88 -10.89 -3.53 -1.05
CA LYS A 88 -10.42 -2.83 -2.26
C LYS A 88 -8.99 -2.34 -2.07
N CYS A 89 -8.21 -2.28 -3.14
CA CYS A 89 -6.85 -1.74 -3.06
C CYS A 89 -6.46 -0.97 -4.32
N ALA A 90 -5.45 -0.11 -4.17
CA ALA A 90 -4.81 0.59 -5.29
C ALA A 90 -3.31 0.73 -5.03
N LEU A 91 -2.53 0.91 -6.11
CA LEU A 91 -1.10 1.18 -6.06
C LEU A 91 -0.79 2.58 -6.60
N LEU A 92 -0.12 3.40 -5.80
CA LEU A 92 0.46 4.67 -6.22
C LEU A 92 1.98 4.58 -6.10
N THR A 93 2.69 4.71 -7.21
CA THR A 93 4.16 4.64 -7.21
C THR A 93 4.77 5.59 -8.20
N VAL A 94 6.00 6.00 -7.92
CA VAL A 94 6.80 6.89 -8.77
C VAL A 94 8.22 6.35 -8.90
N ALA A 95 8.85 6.58 -10.05
CA ALA A 95 10.23 6.19 -10.31
C ALA A 95 10.98 7.30 -11.08
N TRP A 96 12.30 7.38 -10.87
CA TRP A 96 13.19 8.19 -11.70
C TRP A 96 13.22 7.67 -13.13
N ASN A 97 13.36 6.35 -13.29
CA ASN A 97 13.44 5.69 -14.58
C ASN A 97 12.13 5.82 -15.38
N ALA A 98 12.22 5.87 -16.69
CA ALA A 98 11.07 6.04 -17.58
C ALA A 98 10.92 4.94 -18.62
N ASP A 99 11.77 3.90 -18.55
CA ASP A 99 11.69 2.74 -19.44
C ASP A 99 10.40 1.95 -19.17
N ASP A 100 9.88 1.29 -20.17
CA ASP A 100 8.61 0.55 -20.12
C ASP A 100 8.61 -0.60 -19.07
N TRP A 101 9.74 -1.24 -18.86
CA TRP A 101 9.94 -2.31 -17.87
C TRP A 101 10.11 -1.85 -16.40
N THR A 102 10.18 -0.53 -16.16
CA THR A 102 10.51 0.06 -14.85
C THR A 102 9.67 -0.50 -13.70
N PHE A 103 8.41 -0.72 -13.89
CA PHE A 103 7.50 -1.18 -12.83
C PHE A 103 7.16 -2.67 -12.87
N GLU A 104 7.65 -3.45 -13.84
CA GLU A 104 7.29 -4.85 -14.01
C GLU A 104 7.47 -5.69 -12.73
N ALA A 105 8.60 -5.57 -12.05
CA ALA A 105 8.88 -6.32 -10.83
C ALA A 105 7.94 -5.92 -9.67
N LEU A 106 7.70 -4.60 -9.49
CA LEU A 106 6.77 -4.12 -8.47
C LEU A 106 5.33 -4.53 -8.79
N GLU A 107 4.90 -4.43 -10.04
CA GLU A 107 3.57 -4.86 -10.46
C GLU A 107 3.37 -6.36 -10.27
N SER A 108 4.37 -7.18 -10.61
CA SER A 108 4.34 -8.63 -10.38
C SER A 108 4.18 -8.95 -8.88
N HIS A 109 4.94 -8.26 -8.02
CA HIS A 109 4.82 -8.39 -6.57
C HIS A 109 3.44 -7.95 -6.08
N TYR A 110 2.97 -6.78 -6.51
CA TYR A 110 1.64 -6.26 -6.15
C TYR A 110 0.52 -7.19 -6.60
N ASN A 111 0.55 -7.68 -7.83
CA ASN A 111 -0.41 -8.65 -8.34
C ASN A 111 -0.47 -9.92 -7.48
N THR A 112 0.69 -10.42 -7.07
CA THR A 112 0.77 -11.60 -6.21
C THR A 112 0.19 -11.34 -4.83
N LEU A 113 0.49 -10.17 -4.24
CA LEU A 113 -0.05 -9.76 -2.94
C LEU A 113 -1.58 -9.62 -3.00
N VAL A 114 -2.10 -8.91 -4.01
CA VAL A 114 -3.55 -8.72 -4.23
C VAL A 114 -4.25 -10.06 -4.38
N ARG A 115 -3.71 -10.95 -5.22
CA ARG A 115 -4.25 -12.30 -5.41
C ARG A 115 -4.23 -13.14 -4.13
N TYR A 116 -3.10 -13.11 -3.40
CA TYR A 116 -2.93 -13.90 -2.17
C TYR A 116 -3.87 -13.44 -1.05
N LEU A 117 -4.07 -12.13 -0.90
CA LEU A 117 -4.95 -11.55 0.11
C LEU A 117 -6.41 -11.39 -0.36
N GLU A 118 -6.73 -11.89 -1.56
CA GLU A 118 -8.07 -11.82 -2.16
C GLU A 118 -8.64 -10.40 -2.21
N MET A 119 -7.76 -9.41 -2.47
CA MET A 119 -8.15 -8.01 -2.60
C MET A 119 -8.72 -7.69 -3.98
N GLU A 120 -9.51 -6.62 -4.09
CA GLU A 120 -10.00 -6.07 -5.35
C GLU A 120 -9.13 -4.89 -5.79
N ASP A 121 -8.34 -5.04 -6.86
CA ASP A 121 -7.54 -3.94 -7.42
C ASP A 121 -8.43 -2.97 -8.20
N VAL A 122 -8.55 -1.74 -7.71
CA VAL A 122 -9.37 -0.70 -8.32
C VAL A 122 -8.57 0.31 -9.14
N GLY A 123 -7.24 0.19 -9.18
CA GLY A 123 -6.42 1.01 -10.07
C GLY A 123 -4.99 1.22 -9.62
N ARG A 124 -4.18 1.68 -10.57
CA ARG A 124 -2.74 1.92 -10.38
C ARG A 124 -2.31 3.22 -11.01
N ILE A 125 -1.46 3.96 -10.33
CA ILE A 125 -0.78 5.14 -10.87
C ILE A 125 0.72 4.85 -10.85
N LEU A 126 1.27 4.65 -12.03
CA LEU A 126 2.69 4.34 -12.25
C LEU A 126 3.37 5.59 -12.82
N GLY A 127 4.08 6.32 -11.98
CA GLY A 127 4.68 7.61 -12.30
C GLY A 127 6.10 7.47 -12.86
N TYR A 128 6.22 7.28 -14.16
CA TYR A 128 7.49 7.23 -14.87
C TYR A 128 8.17 8.61 -14.92
N GLY A 129 9.49 8.67 -14.79
CA GLY A 129 10.26 9.90 -14.87
C GLY A 129 10.00 10.89 -13.73
N CYS A 130 9.56 10.41 -12.59
CA CYS A 130 9.18 11.19 -11.40
C CYS A 130 10.20 11.04 -10.27
N GLY A 131 11.47 11.34 -10.54
CA GLY A 131 12.57 11.13 -9.58
C GLY A 131 12.68 12.19 -8.47
N SER A 132 11.89 13.26 -8.53
CA SER A 132 11.84 14.29 -7.48
C SER A 132 10.42 14.79 -7.26
N VAL A 133 10.19 15.47 -6.13
CA VAL A 133 8.90 16.09 -5.81
C VAL A 133 8.48 17.10 -6.88
N SER A 134 9.41 17.91 -7.40
CA SER A 134 9.12 18.89 -8.43
C SER A 134 8.75 18.23 -9.77
N MET A 135 9.47 17.18 -10.17
CA MET A 135 9.15 16.41 -11.37
C MET A 135 7.77 15.76 -11.27
N THR A 136 7.47 15.15 -10.13
CA THR A 136 6.16 14.54 -9.88
C THR A 136 5.05 15.59 -9.96
N ARG A 137 5.20 16.74 -9.27
CA ARG A 137 4.22 17.83 -9.29
C ARG A 137 3.97 18.41 -10.67
N GLY A 138 5.01 18.50 -11.51
CA GLY A 138 4.93 18.99 -12.90
C GLY A 138 4.40 17.95 -13.89
N SER A 139 4.13 16.74 -13.47
CA SER A 139 3.66 15.65 -14.34
C SER A 139 2.13 15.52 -14.35
N LYS A 140 1.62 14.59 -15.16
CA LYS A 140 0.19 14.24 -15.22
C LYS A 140 -0.30 13.34 -14.05
N TYR A 141 0.62 12.77 -13.27
CA TYR A 141 0.30 11.72 -12.31
C TYR A 141 -0.46 12.20 -11.07
N PRO A 142 -0.21 13.40 -10.51
CA PRO A 142 -1.03 13.92 -9.42
C PRO A 142 -2.51 14.06 -9.82
N GLN A 143 -2.79 14.53 -11.04
CA GLN A 143 -4.18 14.62 -11.53
C GLN A 143 -4.80 13.24 -11.69
N LYS A 144 -4.07 12.27 -12.26
CA LYS A 144 -4.56 10.89 -12.36
C LYS A 144 -4.85 10.25 -11.00
N ALA A 145 -3.99 10.50 -9.99
CA ALA A 145 -4.22 10.02 -8.63
C ALA A 145 -5.43 10.69 -7.98
N TYR A 146 -5.63 12.00 -8.24
CA TYR A 146 -6.82 12.71 -7.81
C TYR A 146 -8.09 12.11 -8.43
N ASP A 147 -8.08 11.89 -9.76
CA ASP A 147 -9.22 11.36 -10.52
C ASP A 147 -9.57 9.94 -10.07
N LEU A 148 -8.56 9.09 -9.80
CA LEU A 148 -8.76 7.77 -9.22
C LEU A 148 -9.50 7.87 -7.87
N GLY A 149 -9.05 8.75 -6.99
CA GLY A 149 -9.69 8.96 -5.69
C GLY A 149 -11.10 9.54 -5.78
N ALA A 150 -11.31 10.48 -6.71
CA ALA A 150 -12.63 11.09 -6.94
C ALA A 150 -13.64 10.13 -7.56
N GLY A 151 -13.17 9.16 -8.34
CA GLY A 151 -13.99 8.14 -9.00
C GLY A 151 -14.35 6.94 -8.13
N LEU A 152 -13.90 6.89 -6.88
CA LEU A 152 -14.26 5.79 -5.98
C LEU A 152 -15.76 5.83 -5.66
N VAL A 153 -16.40 4.67 -5.81
CA VAL A 153 -17.83 4.49 -5.45
C VAL A 153 -17.91 4.01 -4.01
N LYS A 154 -18.84 4.59 -3.26
CA LYS A 154 -19.15 4.20 -1.85
C LYS A 154 -19.76 2.81 -1.77
#